data_4105da36307dafdd5fd873980d2ea544
#
_entry.id   4105da36307dafdd5fd873980d2ea544
#
_cell.length_a   1.000
_cell.length_b   1.000
_cell.length_c   1.000
_cell.angle_alpha   90.00
_cell.angle_beta   90.00
_cell.angle_gamma   90.00
#
_symmetry.space_group_name_H-M   'P 1'
#
loop_
_entity.id
_entity.type
_entity.pdbx_description
1 polymer ?
#
loop_
_entity_poly.entity_id
_entity_poly.type
_entity_poly.pdbx_seq_one_letter_code
_entity_poly.pdbx_strand_id
1 'polypeptide(L)'
;MRRLLNVFVAVAALGLGASLFAQSVPEINYDANADILSLPSFGEVAGVATNSKGHVFVYARTGHAAATLGDERTFYHGGSRLFQFDPAGKFVKEIGQGVYSVNFAQQVRVDPQDNVWIVDAGSNMVVKFDADGRLQLVLGRKPENITLRTGPGMPARQIDVPPEGRGATAEAGRGGGAGRGGGGGRGNAGAPGTGIPGDNFNRPSDVTWDRAGNIYVADGYGNNNRIAKFTKEGNFQKSWGQTGSGQGQFNQIRGIAADAAGNLYVADAGNKRIQVFDGEGTFKSQITGIGTPQAICVSGGATPYLFSSNSNDPESIENGEIYKIRPTGQIVGKFGKAGKLPKEFGIVNAIDCRTENDLWVGEIWNWRAQKVTLRR
;
A
#
# COMPACT_ATOMS: atom_id res chain seq x y z
N MET A 1 -11.33 71.31 -50.95
CA MET A 1 -10.60 70.90 -49.78
C MET A 1 -11.59 70.29 -48.79
N ARG A 2 -11.67 68.95 -48.80
CA ARG A 2 -12.48 68.17 -47.82
C ARG A 2 -11.55 67.48 -46.83
N ARG A 3 -11.66 67.82 -45.55
CA ARG A 3 -10.93 67.16 -44.45
C ARG A 3 -11.74 65.91 -44.04
N LEU A 4 -11.13 64.76 -44.16
CA LEU A 4 -11.64 63.50 -43.62
C LEU A 4 -11.24 63.38 -42.12
N LEU A 5 -12.24 63.22 -41.29
CA LEU A 5 -12.11 63.04 -39.86
C LEU A 5 -12.08 61.52 -39.59
N ASN A 6 -10.94 60.97 -39.17
CA ASN A 6 -10.82 59.60 -38.76
C ASN A 6 -11.26 59.44 -37.29
N VAL A 7 -12.38 58.73 -37.09
CA VAL A 7 -12.81 58.30 -35.74
C VAL A 7 -12.19 56.97 -35.43
N PHE A 8 -11.29 56.92 -34.46
CA PHE A 8 -10.78 55.68 -33.87
C PHE A 8 -11.80 55.20 -32.80
N VAL A 9 -12.44 54.06 -33.07
CA VAL A 9 -13.21 53.34 -32.07
C VAL A 9 -12.27 52.40 -31.33
N ALA A 10 -11.97 52.67 -30.06
CA ALA A 10 -11.24 51.78 -29.17
C ALA A 10 -12.24 50.78 -28.57
N VAL A 11 -12.14 49.51 -28.98
CA VAL A 11 -12.88 48.43 -28.34
C VAL A 11 -12.08 47.98 -27.13
N ALA A 12 -12.54 48.34 -25.93
CA ALA A 12 -11.99 47.81 -24.66
C ALA A 12 -12.58 46.42 -24.45
N ALA A 13 -11.75 45.38 -24.66
CA ALA A 13 -12.09 44.01 -24.29
C ALA A 13 -11.91 43.87 -22.76
N LEU A 14 -13.01 43.90 -22.04
CA LEU A 14 -13.08 43.49 -20.63
C LEU A 14 -12.88 41.97 -20.55
N GLY A 15 -11.65 41.55 -20.32
CA GLY A 15 -11.33 40.17 -19.96
C GLY A 15 -11.85 39.85 -18.56
N LEU A 16 -13.01 39.22 -18.46
CA LEU A 16 -13.46 38.56 -17.24
C LEU A 16 -12.51 37.36 -16.97
N GLY A 17 -11.46 37.60 -16.22
CA GLY A 17 -10.65 36.55 -15.60
C GLY A 17 -11.52 35.84 -14.58
N ALA A 18 -12.14 34.72 -14.95
CA ALA A 18 -12.69 33.78 -14.00
C ALA A 18 -11.51 33.20 -13.19
N SER A 19 -11.28 33.74 -12.02
CA SER A 19 -10.41 33.12 -11.02
C SER A 19 -11.04 31.77 -10.68
N LEU A 20 -10.50 30.69 -11.23
CA LEU A 20 -10.77 29.34 -10.80
C LEU A 20 -10.22 29.23 -9.35
N PHE A 21 -11.04 29.60 -8.36
CA PHE A 21 -10.78 29.22 -6.99
C PHE A 21 -10.78 27.68 -6.97
N ALA A 22 -9.64 27.07 -6.77
CA ALA A 22 -9.56 25.66 -6.48
C ALA A 22 -10.48 25.41 -5.27
N GLN A 23 -11.59 24.72 -5.48
CA GLN A 23 -12.56 24.44 -4.45
C GLN A 23 -11.84 23.59 -3.40
N SER A 24 -11.67 24.10 -2.18
CA SER A 24 -11.03 23.37 -1.09
C SER A 24 -11.81 22.09 -0.83
N VAL A 25 -11.10 20.97 -0.67
CA VAL A 25 -11.71 19.69 -0.34
C VAL A 25 -12.44 19.83 1.00
N PRO A 26 -13.75 19.49 1.09
CA PRO A 26 -14.51 19.61 2.32
C PRO A 26 -13.91 18.78 3.47
N GLU A 27 -13.91 19.32 4.68
CA GLU A 27 -13.54 18.58 5.88
C GLU A 27 -14.72 17.74 6.39
N ILE A 28 -14.46 16.49 6.73
CA ILE A 28 -15.45 15.55 7.30
C ILE A 28 -15.24 15.51 8.81
N ASN A 29 -16.30 15.78 9.57
CA ASN A 29 -16.28 15.63 11.02
C ASN A 29 -16.21 14.13 11.41
N TYR A 30 -15.41 13.80 12.44
CA TYR A 30 -15.23 12.44 12.89
C TYR A 30 -14.86 12.35 14.35
N ASP A 31 -15.03 11.17 14.92
CA ASP A 31 -14.47 10.77 16.20
C ASP A 31 -13.42 9.70 16.00
N ALA A 32 -12.41 9.67 16.86
CA ALA A 32 -11.37 8.65 16.86
C ALA A 32 -11.09 8.19 18.28
N ASN A 33 -10.92 6.88 18.44
CA ASN A 33 -10.58 6.25 19.72
C ASN A 33 -9.41 5.27 19.49
N ALA A 34 -8.29 5.50 20.15
CA ALA A 34 -7.08 4.68 20.09
C ALA A 34 -6.99 3.66 21.25
N ASP A 35 -7.82 3.77 22.27
CA ASP A 35 -7.70 3.01 23.51
C ASP A 35 -8.65 1.81 23.59
N ILE A 36 -9.24 1.39 22.46
CA ILE A 36 -10.18 0.29 22.42
C ILE A 36 -9.47 -1.06 22.60
N LEU A 37 -8.28 -1.22 21.97
CA LEU A 37 -7.59 -2.50 21.95
C LEU A 37 -6.73 -2.68 23.21
N SER A 38 -6.95 -3.78 23.94
CA SER A 38 -6.39 -4.03 25.26
C SER A 38 -4.97 -4.62 25.24
N LEU A 39 -4.05 -4.06 24.45
CA LEU A 39 -2.62 -4.36 24.54
C LEU A 39 -1.82 -3.11 24.89
N PRO A 40 -0.83 -3.22 25.78
CA PRO A 40 -0.05 -2.05 26.24
C PRO A 40 0.83 -1.45 25.16
N SER A 41 1.23 -2.20 24.14
CA SER A 41 2.03 -1.74 23.02
C SER A 41 1.96 -2.73 21.86
N PHE A 42 1.77 -2.21 20.66
CA PHE A 42 1.81 -3.01 19.42
C PHE A 42 3.17 -2.95 18.72
N GLY A 43 3.97 -1.90 18.96
CA GLY A 43 4.98 -1.47 18.01
C GLY A 43 4.34 -0.81 16.78
N GLU A 44 5.00 -0.83 15.64
CA GLU A 44 4.48 -0.25 14.40
C GLU A 44 3.27 -1.06 13.89
N VAL A 45 2.09 -0.44 13.85
CA VAL A 45 0.89 -1.09 13.30
C VAL A 45 0.91 -0.98 11.78
N ALA A 46 1.37 -2.03 11.13
CA ALA A 46 1.48 -2.09 9.68
C ALA A 46 0.15 -2.44 9.01
N GLY A 47 -0.69 -3.27 9.65
CA GLY A 47 -1.97 -3.69 9.12
C GLY A 47 -3.06 -3.73 10.18
N VAL A 48 -4.29 -3.39 9.80
CA VAL A 48 -5.50 -3.57 10.60
C VAL A 48 -6.65 -4.02 9.70
N ALA A 49 -7.43 -5.01 10.16
CA ALA A 49 -8.60 -5.50 9.43
C ALA A 49 -9.65 -6.03 10.42
N THR A 50 -10.91 -6.11 9.98
CA THR A 50 -12.01 -6.70 10.77
C THR A 50 -12.67 -7.85 10.02
N ASN A 51 -13.26 -8.79 10.74
CA ASN A 51 -14.06 -9.86 10.14
C ASN A 51 -15.57 -9.57 10.24
N SER A 52 -16.41 -10.45 9.71
CA SER A 52 -17.88 -10.30 9.73
C SER A 52 -18.46 -10.29 11.14
N LYS A 53 -17.75 -10.84 12.12
CA LYS A 53 -18.16 -10.92 13.54
C LYS A 53 -17.66 -9.72 14.35
N GLY A 54 -16.97 -8.75 13.72
CA GLY A 54 -16.42 -7.57 14.38
C GLY A 54 -15.12 -7.80 15.13
N HIS A 55 -14.49 -8.98 15.01
CA HIS A 55 -13.14 -9.18 15.54
C HIS A 55 -12.15 -8.32 14.79
N VAL A 56 -11.17 -7.77 15.50
CA VAL A 56 -10.13 -6.92 14.96
C VAL A 56 -8.82 -7.69 14.88
N PHE A 57 -8.15 -7.60 13.73
CA PHE A 57 -6.83 -8.19 13.51
C PHE A 57 -5.82 -7.07 13.33
N VAL A 58 -4.71 -7.16 14.07
CA VAL A 58 -3.61 -6.18 14.00
C VAL A 58 -2.33 -6.90 13.67
N TYR A 59 -1.73 -6.55 12.54
CA TYR A 59 -0.42 -7.06 12.14
C TYR A 59 0.62 -5.98 12.38
N ALA A 60 1.49 -6.22 13.35
CA ALA A 60 2.40 -5.21 13.87
C ALA A 60 3.85 -5.68 13.88
N ARG A 61 4.77 -4.73 13.78
CA ARG A 61 6.20 -4.92 13.96
C ARG A 61 6.54 -4.65 15.42
N THR A 62 6.88 -5.68 16.17
CA THR A 62 7.01 -5.63 17.64
C THR A 62 8.47 -5.62 18.13
N GLY A 63 9.44 -5.57 17.24
CA GLY A 63 10.87 -5.58 17.60
C GLY A 63 11.76 -5.35 16.39
N HIS A 64 13.07 -5.46 16.58
CA HIS A 64 14.01 -5.36 15.47
C HIS A 64 13.82 -6.54 14.51
N ALA A 65 13.36 -6.24 13.32
CA ALA A 65 13.12 -7.23 12.29
C ALA A 65 14.42 -7.82 11.70
N ALA A 66 15.55 -7.19 11.95
CA ALA A 66 16.83 -7.58 11.36
C ALA A 66 17.96 -7.58 12.41
N ALA A 67 18.87 -8.54 12.30
CA ALA A 67 20.17 -8.50 12.96
C ALA A 67 21.26 -8.70 11.91
N THR A 68 22.37 -8.00 12.05
CA THR A 68 23.56 -8.21 11.22
C THR A 68 24.50 -9.18 11.93
N LEU A 69 24.83 -10.28 11.28
CA LEU A 69 25.86 -11.20 11.73
C LEU A 69 27.11 -11.00 10.89
N GLY A 70 28.12 -10.33 11.46
CA GLY A 70 29.29 -9.89 10.73
C GLY A 70 28.98 -8.77 9.74
N ASP A 71 29.96 -8.40 8.94
CA ASP A 71 29.87 -7.24 8.05
C ASP A 71 28.99 -7.44 6.81
N GLU A 72 28.43 -8.65 6.59
CA GLU A 72 27.83 -8.99 5.30
C GLU A 72 26.49 -9.74 5.35
N ARG A 73 25.90 -10.02 6.52
CA ARG A 73 24.66 -10.82 6.60
C ARG A 73 23.61 -10.17 7.47
N THR A 74 22.54 -9.72 6.85
CA THR A 74 21.35 -9.29 7.56
C THR A 74 20.34 -10.43 7.63
N PHE A 75 19.91 -10.77 8.84
CA PHE A 75 18.85 -11.74 9.09
C PHE A 75 17.62 -11.04 9.61
N TYR A 76 16.46 -11.34 9.02
CA TYR A 76 15.19 -10.94 9.60
C TYR A 76 14.83 -11.92 10.73
N HIS A 77 14.85 -11.44 11.96
CA HIS A 77 14.25 -12.14 13.09
C HIS A 77 12.75 -11.81 13.09
N GLY A 78 11.88 -12.79 13.20
CA GLY A 78 10.43 -12.61 13.24
C GLY A 78 9.98 -11.60 14.29
N GLY A 79 10.24 -10.31 14.03
CA GLY A 79 9.82 -9.18 14.87
C GLY A 79 8.39 -8.74 14.63
N SER A 80 7.62 -9.50 13.85
CA SER A 80 6.22 -9.18 13.55
C SER A 80 5.27 -10.17 14.22
N ARG A 81 4.09 -9.69 14.59
CA ARG A 81 3.06 -10.49 15.27
C ARG A 81 1.68 -10.13 14.75
N LEU A 82 0.82 -11.12 14.60
CA LEU A 82 -0.59 -10.96 14.21
C LEU A 82 -1.48 -11.24 15.41
N PHE A 83 -2.13 -10.18 15.90
CA PHE A 83 -3.02 -10.24 17.05
C PHE A 83 -4.48 -10.27 16.63
N GLN A 84 -5.30 -11.02 17.33
CA GLN A 84 -6.76 -11.03 17.22
C GLN A 84 -7.38 -10.49 18.50
N PHE A 85 -8.35 -9.57 18.34
CA PHE A 85 -9.18 -9.02 19.41
C PHE A 85 -10.66 -9.33 19.14
N ASP A 86 -11.44 -9.42 20.21
CA ASP A 86 -12.89 -9.51 20.11
C ASP A 86 -13.52 -8.12 19.77
N PRO A 87 -14.83 -8.05 19.49
CA PRO A 87 -15.50 -6.78 19.16
C PRO A 87 -15.43 -5.72 20.26
N ALA A 88 -15.20 -6.13 21.52
CA ALA A 88 -15.01 -5.22 22.65
C ALA A 88 -13.55 -4.74 22.79
N GLY A 89 -12.63 -5.21 21.93
CA GLY A 89 -11.23 -4.86 21.95
C GLY A 89 -10.36 -5.67 22.91
N LYS A 90 -10.90 -6.73 23.51
CA LYS A 90 -10.15 -7.64 24.38
C LYS A 90 -9.29 -8.59 23.55
N PHE A 91 -8.02 -8.74 23.92
CA PHE A 91 -7.11 -9.69 23.28
C PHE A 91 -7.65 -11.13 23.36
N VAL A 92 -7.66 -11.82 22.22
CA VAL A 92 -8.10 -13.21 22.10
C VAL A 92 -6.93 -14.16 21.95
N LYS A 93 -6.12 -13.97 20.91
CA LYS A 93 -4.98 -14.83 20.59
C LYS A 93 -4.01 -14.17 19.63
N GLU A 94 -2.84 -14.77 19.48
CA GLU A 94 -1.90 -14.52 18.40
C GLU A 94 -2.07 -15.60 17.31
N ILE A 95 -2.05 -15.19 16.05
CA ILE A 95 -2.16 -16.07 14.89
C ILE A 95 -0.79 -16.17 14.21
N GLY A 96 -0.44 -17.36 13.73
CA GLY A 96 0.79 -17.59 12.97
C GLY A 96 2.06 -17.51 13.81
N GLN A 97 1.98 -17.75 15.12
CA GLN A 97 3.15 -17.81 15.97
C GLN A 97 4.08 -18.94 15.51
N GLY A 98 5.36 -18.61 15.27
CA GLY A 98 6.36 -19.55 14.77
C GLY A 98 6.25 -19.87 13.27
N VAL A 99 5.32 -19.26 12.54
CA VAL A 99 5.23 -19.41 11.08
C VAL A 99 6.39 -18.67 10.41
N TYR A 100 7.06 -19.36 9.50
CA TYR A 100 8.28 -18.90 8.81
C TYR A 100 8.14 -17.56 8.08
N SER A 101 6.93 -17.21 7.64
CA SER A 101 6.63 -16.01 6.86
C SER A 101 6.35 -14.75 7.69
N VAL A 102 6.37 -14.81 9.01
CA VAL A 102 6.06 -13.66 9.88
C VAL A 102 7.35 -12.95 10.29
N ASN A 103 7.84 -12.02 9.46
CA ASN A 103 9.13 -11.36 9.63
C ASN A 103 9.06 -9.84 9.63
N PHE A 104 8.43 -9.24 8.60
CA PHE A 104 8.29 -7.80 8.45
C PHE A 104 6.87 -7.47 7.98
N ALA A 105 6.01 -7.20 8.96
CA ALA A 105 4.60 -6.93 8.72
C ALA A 105 4.40 -5.79 7.72
N GLN A 106 3.56 -6.01 6.71
CA GLN A 106 3.22 -4.99 5.73
C GLN A 106 1.72 -4.72 5.69
N GLN A 107 0.87 -5.76 5.66
CA GLN A 107 -0.58 -5.59 5.62
C GLN A 107 -1.29 -6.81 6.20
N VAL A 108 -2.50 -6.61 6.72
CA VAL A 108 -3.48 -7.67 7.02
C VAL A 108 -4.81 -7.33 6.35
N ARG A 109 -5.46 -8.33 5.78
CA ARG A 109 -6.79 -8.24 5.18
C ARG A 109 -7.64 -9.43 5.62
N VAL A 110 -8.97 -9.26 5.59
CA VAL A 110 -9.92 -10.35 5.88
C VAL A 110 -10.85 -10.51 4.69
N ASP A 111 -10.90 -11.72 4.12
CA ASP A 111 -11.74 -12.01 2.96
C ASP A 111 -13.22 -12.21 3.35
N PRO A 112 -14.14 -12.27 2.36
CA PRO A 112 -15.58 -12.45 2.65
C PRO A 112 -15.93 -13.76 3.36
N GLN A 113 -15.02 -14.73 3.42
CA GLN A 113 -15.16 -15.99 4.13
C GLN A 113 -14.53 -15.95 5.53
N ASP A 114 -14.16 -14.75 6.03
CA ASP A 114 -13.48 -14.51 7.30
C ASP A 114 -12.06 -15.14 7.39
N ASN A 115 -11.43 -15.49 6.28
CA ASN A 115 -10.02 -15.88 6.30
C ASN A 115 -9.14 -14.64 6.46
N VAL A 116 -8.08 -14.81 7.23
CA VAL A 116 -7.12 -13.73 7.52
C VAL A 116 -5.92 -13.86 6.59
N TRP A 117 -5.62 -12.80 5.87
CA TRP A 117 -4.49 -12.73 4.95
C TRP A 117 -3.46 -11.77 5.50
N ILE A 118 -2.20 -12.18 5.52
CA ILE A 118 -1.07 -11.29 5.81
C ILE A 118 -0.19 -11.14 4.59
N VAL A 119 0.32 -9.94 4.42
CA VAL A 119 1.38 -9.62 3.47
C VAL A 119 2.63 -9.29 4.26
N ASP A 120 3.69 -10.03 4.02
CA ASP A 120 4.97 -9.87 4.71
C ASP A 120 6.07 -9.47 3.73
N ALA A 121 6.59 -8.24 3.88
CA ALA A 121 7.59 -7.71 2.98
C ALA A 121 9.01 -8.26 3.26
N GLY A 122 9.25 -8.82 4.44
CA GLY A 122 10.54 -9.41 4.81
C GLY A 122 10.72 -10.83 4.29
N SER A 123 9.64 -11.61 4.26
CA SER A 123 9.64 -12.97 3.70
C SER A 123 9.31 -12.99 2.20
N ASN A 124 8.83 -11.88 1.64
CA ASN A 124 8.27 -11.82 0.28
C ASN A 124 7.11 -12.79 0.07
N MET A 125 6.22 -12.89 1.06
CA MET A 125 5.13 -13.86 1.05
C MET A 125 3.79 -13.20 1.34
N VAL A 126 2.73 -13.82 0.78
CA VAL A 126 1.34 -13.57 1.15
C VAL A 126 0.78 -14.87 1.70
N VAL A 127 0.21 -14.80 2.89
CA VAL A 127 -0.22 -16.00 3.62
C VAL A 127 -1.68 -15.89 4.03
N LYS A 128 -2.44 -16.95 3.79
CA LYS A 128 -3.85 -17.08 4.18
C LYS A 128 -3.97 -18.02 5.37
N PHE A 129 -4.68 -17.58 6.38
CA PHE A 129 -5.15 -18.39 7.51
C PHE A 129 -6.67 -18.51 7.45
N ASP A 130 -7.23 -19.63 7.90
CA ASP A 130 -8.66 -19.73 8.15
C ASP A 130 -9.08 -18.94 9.41
N ALA A 131 -10.39 -18.92 9.70
CA ALA A 131 -10.93 -18.22 10.86
C ALA A 131 -10.40 -18.77 12.21
N ASP A 132 -9.94 -20.02 12.23
CA ASP A 132 -9.31 -20.63 13.40
C ASP A 132 -7.83 -20.28 13.55
N GLY A 133 -7.23 -19.68 12.51
CA GLY A 133 -5.82 -19.31 12.44
C GLY A 133 -4.90 -20.44 11.91
N ARG A 134 -5.48 -21.43 11.21
CA ARG A 134 -4.69 -22.48 10.55
C ARG A 134 -4.24 -22.01 9.17
N LEU A 135 -2.99 -22.30 8.83
CA LEU A 135 -2.41 -21.99 7.52
C LEU A 135 -3.17 -22.73 6.40
N GLN A 136 -3.63 -21.99 5.39
CA GLN A 136 -4.39 -22.50 4.25
C GLN A 136 -3.65 -22.36 2.92
N LEU A 137 -2.98 -21.22 2.71
CA LEU A 137 -2.32 -20.91 1.45
C LEU A 137 -1.09 -20.04 1.69
N VAL A 138 -0.07 -20.28 0.89
CA VAL A 138 1.14 -19.46 0.85
C VAL A 138 1.44 -19.10 -0.60
N LEU A 139 1.58 -17.81 -0.89
CA LEU A 139 2.05 -17.29 -2.17
C LEU A 139 3.43 -16.66 -1.96
N GLY A 140 4.32 -16.88 -2.92
CA GLY A 140 5.69 -16.36 -2.86
C GLY A 140 6.65 -17.25 -2.08
N ARG A 141 7.90 -16.80 -2.03
CA ARG A 141 8.99 -17.52 -1.35
C ARG A 141 9.88 -16.55 -0.60
N LYS A 142 10.27 -16.90 0.60
CA LYS A 142 11.35 -16.23 1.31
C LYS A 142 12.65 -16.40 0.55
N PRO A 143 13.39 -15.33 0.22
CA PRO A 143 14.71 -15.44 -0.36
C PRO A 143 15.61 -16.28 0.56
N GLU A 144 16.35 -17.22 -0.02
CA GLU A 144 17.37 -17.93 0.75
C GLU A 144 18.47 -16.95 1.15
N ASN A 145 18.74 -16.85 2.45
CA ASN A 145 19.75 -15.94 2.99
C ASN A 145 21.20 -16.49 2.81
N ILE A 146 21.35 -17.67 2.21
CA ILE A 146 22.66 -18.30 1.98
C ILE A 146 22.96 -18.27 0.49
N THR A 147 23.84 -17.38 0.09
CA THR A 147 24.46 -17.48 -1.23
C THR A 147 25.57 -18.52 -1.14
N LEU A 148 25.31 -19.73 -1.62
CA LEU A 148 26.36 -20.71 -1.82
C LEU A 148 27.30 -20.18 -2.90
N ARG A 149 28.53 -19.87 -2.54
CA ARG A 149 29.59 -19.57 -3.51
C ARG A 149 29.92 -20.86 -4.25
N THR A 150 29.52 -20.96 -5.50
CA THR A 150 29.79 -22.15 -6.33
C THR A 150 31.10 -22.05 -7.11
N GLY A 151 32.04 -21.17 -6.73
CA GLY A 151 33.32 -21.07 -7.39
C GLY A 151 34.22 -19.95 -6.86
N PRO A 152 35.54 -20.04 -7.07
CA PRO A 152 36.47 -18.98 -6.68
C PRO A 152 36.23 -17.75 -7.53
N GLY A 153 36.00 -16.60 -6.90
CA GLY A 153 35.95 -15.29 -7.57
C GLY A 153 34.55 -14.73 -7.90
N MET A 154 33.41 -15.38 -7.53
CA MET A 154 32.11 -14.76 -7.71
C MET A 154 31.80 -13.80 -6.54
N PRO A 155 31.42 -12.53 -6.85
CA PRO A 155 31.04 -11.58 -5.80
C PRO A 155 29.77 -12.07 -5.07
N ALA A 156 29.76 -11.92 -3.75
CA ALA A 156 28.56 -12.15 -2.96
C ALA A 156 27.46 -11.22 -3.45
N ARG A 157 26.27 -11.78 -3.73
CA ARG A 157 25.11 -10.99 -4.10
C ARG A 157 24.65 -10.23 -2.87
N GLN A 158 24.73 -8.90 -2.90
CA GLN A 158 24.13 -8.07 -1.87
C GLN A 158 22.60 -8.24 -1.95
N ILE A 159 22.00 -8.63 -0.83
CA ILE A 159 20.56 -8.48 -0.63
C ILE A 159 20.39 -7.07 -0.11
N ASP A 160 19.75 -6.19 -0.91
CA ASP A 160 19.42 -4.84 -0.47
C ASP A 160 18.39 -4.93 0.67
N VAL A 161 18.90 -4.82 1.88
CA VAL A 161 18.08 -4.64 3.07
C VAL A 161 17.92 -3.15 3.29
N PRO A 162 16.69 -2.64 3.41
CA PRO A 162 16.50 -1.22 3.69
C PRO A 162 17.13 -0.85 5.03
N PRO A 163 17.81 0.29 5.15
CA PRO A 163 18.29 0.77 6.42
C PRO A 163 17.13 0.97 7.38
N GLU A 164 17.30 0.45 8.59
CA GLU A 164 16.37 0.65 9.70
C GLU A 164 16.21 2.14 10.00
N GLY A 165 14.97 2.59 10.11
CA GLY A 165 14.60 3.72 10.94
C GLY A 165 14.99 5.14 10.48
N ARG A 166 15.30 5.36 9.21
CA ARG A 166 15.34 6.73 8.66
C ARG A 166 14.44 6.82 7.44
N GLY A 167 13.55 7.81 7.45
CA GLY A 167 12.74 8.15 6.30
C GLY A 167 13.60 8.15 5.05
N ALA A 168 13.12 7.46 4.02
CA ALA A 168 13.81 7.35 2.75
C ALA A 168 13.98 8.74 2.14
N THR A 169 15.11 9.37 2.41
CA THR A 169 15.58 10.45 1.57
C THR A 169 16.05 9.79 0.27
N ALA A 170 15.35 10.07 -0.81
CA ALA A 170 15.76 9.69 -2.15
C ALA A 170 17.03 10.46 -2.49
N GLU A 171 18.18 9.88 -2.26
CA GLU A 171 19.40 10.35 -2.92
C GLU A 171 19.37 9.88 -4.38
N ALA A 172 19.12 10.84 -5.26
CA ALA A 172 19.33 10.70 -6.68
C ALA A 172 20.84 10.52 -6.94
N GLY A 173 21.29 9.25 -7.01
CA GLY A 173 22.62 8.89 -7.42
C GLY A 173 22.85 9.21 -8.88
N ARG A 174 23.53 10.33 -9.19
CA ARG A 174 24.21 10.56 -10.46
C ARG A 174 25.36 9.57 -10.62
N GLY A 175 25.40 8.82 -11.70
CA GLY A 175 26.54 8.00 -12.05
C GLY A 175 26.40 7.41 -13.45
N GLY A 176 26.81 8.15 -14.45
CA GLY A 176 27.03 7.64 -15.80
C GLY A 176 28.28 6.77 -15.86
N GLY A 177 28.21 5.68 -16.64
CA GLY A 177 29.35 4.83 -16.94
C GLY A 177 29.00 3.86 -18.06
N ALA A 178 29.30 4.27 -19.31
CA ALA A 178 29.22 3.37 -20.45
C ALA A 178 30.35 2.34 -20.40
N GLY A 179 30.03 1.06 -20.49
CA GLY A 179 30.98 -0.05 -20.63
C GLY A 179 30.41 -1.11 -21.59
N ARG A 180 30.96 -1.15 -22.80
CA ARG A 180 30.77 -2.19 -23.82
C ARG A 180 31.34 -3.52 -23.36
N GLY A 181 30.66 -4.62 -23.68
CA GLY A 181 31.22 -5.97 -23.58
C GLY A 181 30.16 -7.02 -23.86
N GLY A 182 30.15 -7.58 -25.06
CA GLY A 182 29.24 -8.63 -25.47
C GLY A 182 29.66 -10.00 -24.93
N GLY A 183 28.70 -10.93 -24.85
CA GLY A 183 28.94 -12.35 -24.57
C GLY A 183 27.68 -13.11 -24.22
N GLY A 184 27.14 -13.89 -25.16
CA GLY A 184 26.46 -15.16 -25.07
C GLY A 184 25.42 -15.42 -23.98
N GLY A 185 24.18 -15.57 -24.42
CA GLY A 185 23.01 -15.91 -23.59
C GLY A 185 23.12 -17.22 -22.82
N ARG A 186 22.86 -17.11 -21.54
CA ARG A 186 22.10 -18.07 -20.72
C ARG A 186 21.07 -17.24 -20.01
N GLY A 187 19.78 -17.66 -20.16
CA GLY A 187 18.66 -16.95 -19.54
C GLY A 187 18.95 -16.67 -18.07
N ASN A 188 19.26 -15.41 -17.81
CA ASN A 188 19.46 -14.92 -16.48
C ASN A 188 18.09 -14.91 -15.80
N ALA A 189 17.81 -15.90 -14.97
CA ALA A 189 16.75 -15.77 -14.00
C ALA A 189 17.07 -14.50 -13.21
N GLY A 190 16.42 -13.41 -13.59
CA GLY A 190 16.70 -12.09 -13.04
C GLY A 190 16.66 -12.14 -11.52
N ALA A 191 17.38 -11.22 -10.91
CA ALA A 191 17.32 -11.06 -9.46
C ALA A 191 15.86 -10.95 -8.98
N PRO A 192 15.52 -11.47 -7.79
CA PRO A 192 14.23 -11.17 -7.18
C PRO A 192 13.97 -9.68 -7.30
N GLY A 193 12.84 -9.30 -7.88
CA GLY A 193 12.51 -7.90 -8.11
C GLY A 193 12.75 -7.33 -9.50
N THR A 194 13.07 -8.13 -10.49
CA THR A 194 13.29 -7.64 -11.86
C THR A 194 12.07 -7.76 -12.79
N GLY A 195 10.85 -7.84 -12.22
CA GLY A 195 9.62 -7.93 -13.00
C GLY A 195 9.40 -9.27 -13.70
N ILE A 196 9.95 -10.37 -13.14
CA ILE A 196 9.77 -11.70 -13.69
C ILE A 196 8.33 -12.16 -13.48
N PRO A 197 7.65 -12.74 -14.49
CA PRO A 197 6.36 -13.39 -14.32
C PRO A 197 6.43 -14.50 -13.25
N GLY A 198 5.37 -14.64 -12.45
CA GLY A 198 5.26 -15.69 -11.47
C GLY A 198 5.06 -15.16 -10.04
N ASP A 199 5.22 -16.04 -9.08
CA ASP A 199 5.03 -15.82 -7.65
C ASP A 199 6.28 -15.33 -6.89
N ASN A 200 7.33 -14.93 -7.59
CA ASN A 200 8.53 -14.38 -6.97
C ASN A 200 8.30 -12.89 -6.65
N PHE A 201 7.78 -12.61 -5.47
CA PHE A 201 7.56 -11.24 -5.02
C PHE A 201 8.88 -10.58 -4.58
N ASN A 202 8.89 -9.25 -4.69
CA ASN A 202 9.92 -8.40 -4.09
C ASN A 202 9.25 -7.33 -3.22
N ARG A 203 9.08 -7.66 -1.94
CA ARG A 203 8.43 -6.81 -0.95
C ARG A 203 6.99 -6.46 -1.36
N PRO A 204 6.09 -7.47 -1.41
CA PRO A 204 4.69 -7.23 -1.68
C PRO A 204 4.10 -6.27 -0.65
N SER A 205 3.17 -5.42 -1.07
CA SER A 205 2.61 -4.37 -0.24
C SER A 205 1.19 -4.64 0.23
N ASP A 206 0.36 -5.30 -0.58
CA ASP A 206 -1.04 -5.53 -0.24
C ASP A 206 -1.66 -6.67 -1.06
N VAL A 207 -2.85 -7.14 -0.66
CA VAL A 207 -3.60 -8.20 -1.32
C VAL A 207 -5.09 -7.88 -1.34
N THR A 208 -5.75 -8.24 -2.43
CA THR A 208 -7.22 -8.19 -2.56
C THR A 208 -7.73 -9.34 -3.42
N TRP A 209 -9.03 -9.49 -3.53
CA TRP A 209 -9.68 -10.54 -4.33
C TRP A 209 -10.96 -10.01 -4.97
N ASP A 210 -11.36 -10.64 -6.07
CA ASP A 210 -12.65 -10.38 -6.72
C ASP A 210 -13.75 -11.35 -6.19
N ARG A 211 -14.96 -11.19 -6.71
CA ARG A 211 -16.11 -12.05 -6.34
C ARG A 211 -15.94 -13.51 -6.75
N ALA A 212 -15.15 -13.81 -7.77
CA ALA A 212 -14.83 -15.16 -8.18
C ALA A 212 -13.76 -15.81 -7.30
N GLY A 213 -13.15 -15.02 -6.42
CA GLY A 213 -12.07 -15.43 -5.53
C GLY A 213 -10.69 -15.37 -6.15
N ASN A 214 -10.53 -14.81 -7.36
CA ASN A 214 -9.19 -14.55 -7.88
C ASN A 214 -8.46 -13.58 -6.96
N ILE A 215 -7.18 -13.86 -6.74
CA ILE A 215 -6.33 -13.13 -5.79
C ILE A 215 -5.45 -12.16 -6.59
N TYR A 216 -5.34 -10.94 -6.11
CA TYR A 216 -4.49 -9.89 -6.69
C TYR A 216 -3.50 -9.41 -5.64
N VAL A 217 -2.21 -9.52 -5.94
CA VAL A 217 -1.13 -9.08 -5.06
C VAL A 217 -0.45 -7.87 -5.66
N ALA A 218 -0.40 -6.79 -4.88
CA ALA A 218 0.40 -5.61 -5.19
C ALA A 218 1.86 -5.89 -4.82
N ASP A 219 2.71 -6.05 -5.82
CA ASP A 219 4.13 -6.37 -5.69
C ASP A 219 4.96 -5.15 -6.11
N GLY A 220 4.99 -4.13 -5.26
CA GLY A 220 5.48 -2.83 -5.64
C GLY A 220 6.24 -2.03 -4.59
N TYR A 221 6.41 -2.55 -3.38
CA TYR A 221 7.25 -1.88 -2.38
C TYR A 221 8.74 -2.00 -2.70
N GLY A 222 9.13 -3.07 -3.42
CA GLY A 222 10.44 -3.25 -4.03
C GLY A 222 10.46 -2.75 -5.49
N ASN A 223 11.19 -3.44 -6.35
CA ASN A 223 11.42 -3.02 -7.73
C ASN A 223 10.47 -3.64 -8.77
N ASN A 224 9.53 -4.52 -8.36
CA ASN A 224 8.67 -5.21 -9.32
C ASN A 224 7.61 -4.28 -9.94
N ASN A 225 7.03 -3.38 -9.15
CA ASN A 225 6.02 -2.43 -9.62
C ASN A 225 4.95 -3.07 -10.52
N ARG A 226 4.34 -4.16 -10.03
CA ARG A 226 3.35 -4.95 -10.77
C ARG A 226 2.19 -5.38 -9.90
N ILE A 227 1.09 -5.78 -10.53
CA ILE A 227 0.01 -6.55 -9.92
C ILE A 227 0.12 -7.99 -10.42
N ALA A 228 0.14 -8.96 -9.52
CA ALA A 228 0.14 -10.38 -9.85
C ALA A 228 -1.23 -10.99 -9.54
N LYS A 229 -1.81 -11.69 -10.53
CA LYS A 229 -3.11 -12.36 -10.45
C LYS A 229 -2.94 -13.85 -10.28
N PHE A 230 -3.72 -14.43 -9.35
CA PHE A 230 -3.76 -15.87 -9.07
C PHE A 230 -5.22 -16.36 -9.07
N THR A 231 -5.41 -17.67 -9.27
CA THR A 231 -6.70 -18.31 -8.99
C THR A 231 -6.95 -18.33 -7.48
N LYS A 232 -8.17 -18.66 -7.06
CA LYS A 232 -8.53 -18.85 -5.64
C LYS A 232 -7.74 -19.98 -4.95
N GLU A 233 -7.19 -20.91 -5.72
CA GLU A 233 -6.32 -21.99 -5.26
C GLU A 233 -4.84 -21.56 -5.16
N GLY A 234 -4.50 -20.32 -5.59
CA GLY A 234 -3.14 -19.79 -5.53
C GLY A 234 -2.29 -20.10 -6.77
N ASN A 235 -2.89 -20.54 -7.88
CA ASN A 235 -2.14 -20.75 -9.12
C ASN A 235 -1.94 -19.43 -9.85
N PHE A 236 -0.70 -19.09 -10.17
CA PHE A 236 -0.37 -17.88 -10.92
C PHE A 236 -1.04 -17.90 -12.30
N GLN A 237 -1.68 -16.80 -12.67
CA GLN A 237 -2.32 -16.61 -13.96
C GLN A 237 -1.54 -15.65 -14.84
N LYS A 238 -1.31 -14.45 -14.36
CA LYS A 238 -0.60 -13.38 -15.09
C LYS A 238 -0.16 -12.26 -14.16
N SER A 239 0.62 -11.35 -14.68
CA SER A 239 0.90 -10.06 -14.04
C SER A 239 0.91 -8.93 -15.07
N TRP A 240 0.68 -7.70 -14.58
CA TRP A 240 0.81 -6.49 -15.39
C TRP A 240 1.42 -5.37 -14.57
N GLY A 241 1.93 -4.37 -15.28
CA GLY A 241 2.63 -3.24 -14.68
C GLY A 241 4.13 -3.34 -14.88
N GLN A 242 4.75 -2.18 -14.82
CA GLN A 242 6.20 -1.98 -14.86
C GLN A 242 6.53 -0.64 -14.23
N THR A 243 7.79 -0.41 -13.91
CA THR A 243 8.23 0.89 -13.37
C THR A 243 8.03 2.01 -14.38
N GLY A 244 7.43 3.11 -13.93
CA GLY A 244 7.22 4.32 -14.73
C GLY A 244 6.04 5.16 -14.25
N SER A 245 5.70 6.20 -15.02
CA SER A 245 4.63 7.17 -14.72
C SER A 245 3.46 7.15 -15.72
N GLY A 246 3.54 6.39 -16.80
CA GLY A 246 2.47 6.25 -17.78
C GLY A 246 1.28 5.44 -17.25
N GLN A 247 0.24 5.27 -18.09
CA GLN A 247 -0.89 4.39 -17.80
C GLN A 247 -0.42 2.94 -17.70
N GLY A 248 -0.82 2.23 -16.64
CA GLY A 248 -0.37 0.86 -16.38
C GLY A 248 1.08 0.73 -15.93
N GLN A 249 1.79 1.84 -15.78
CA GLN A 249 3.10 1.89 -15.13
C GLN A 249 2.96 2.36 -13.69
N PHE A 250 3.86 1.96 -12.82
CA PHE A 250 3.79 2.23 -11.40
C PHE A 250 5.14 2.69 -10.83
N ASN A 251 5.06 3.43 -9.74
CA ASN A 251 6.20 3.78 -8.91
C ASN A 251 5.82 3.59 -7.44
N GLN A 252 6.36 2.56 -6.81
CA GLN A 252 6.07 2.22 -5.42
C GLN A 252 4.57 1.99 -5.16
N ILE A 253 4.03 0.87 -5.64
CA ILE A 253 2.66 0.46 -5.29
C ILE A 253 2.59 0.19 -3.79
N ARG A 254 1.63 0.83 -3.09
CA ARG A 254 1.47 0.70 -1.63
C ARG A 254 0.22 -0.06 -1.23
N GLY A 255 -0.84 0.00 -2.00
CA GLY A 255 -2.10 -0.65 -1.68
C GLY A 255 -2.87 -1.09 -2.91
N ILE A 256 -3.75 -2.06 -2.73
CA ILE A 256 -4.71 -2.52 -3.73
C ILE A 256 -6.04 -2.84 -3.06
N ALA A 257 -7.14 -2.43 -3.68
CA ALA A 257 -8.48 -2.78 -3.23
C ALA A 257 -9.38 -3.08 -4.42
N ALA A 258 -10.31 -4.03 -4.25
CA ALA A 258 -11.30 -4.36 -5.27
C ALA A 258 -12.68 -3.90 -4.84
N ASP A 259 -13.50 -3.44 -5.79
CA ASP A 259 -14.92 -3.21 -5.58
C ASP A 259 -15.78 -4.41 -6.02
N ALA A 260 -17.05 -4.33 -5.68
CA ALA A 260 -18.01 -5.39 -6.02
C ALA A 260 -18.29 -5.51 -7.54
N ALA A 261 -17.92 -4.53 -8.33
CA ALA A 261 -18.02 -4.54 -9.79
C ALA A 261 -16.78 -5.14 -10.46
N GLY A 262 -15.75 -5.51 -9.68
CA GLY A 262 -14.50 -6.08 -10.16
C GLY A 262 -13.47 -5.04 -10.62
N ASN A 263 -13.65 -3.77 -10.26
CA ASN A 263 -12.61 -2.76 -10.47
C ASN A 263 -11.53 -2.92 -9.39
N LEU A 264 -10.29 -2.78 -9.82
CA LEU A 264 -9.11 -2.80 -8.97
C LEU A 264 -8.56 -1.38 -8.85
N TYR A 265 -8.50 -0.87 -7.64
CA TYR A 265 -7.91 0.41 -7.29
C TYR A 265 -6.49 0.17 -6.80
N VAL A 266 -5.49 0.78 -7.43
CA VAL A 266 -4.07 0.57 -7.13
C VAL A 266 -3.45 1.89 -6.68
N ALA A 267 -2.98 1.93 -5.44
CA ALA A 267 -2.28 3.08 -4.87
C ALA A 267 -0.85 3.18 -5.44
N ASP A 268 -0.68 4.01 -6.46
CA ASP A 268 0.57 4.29 -7.15
C ASP A 268 1.24 5.50 -6.47
N ALA A 269 1.80 5.25 -5.28
CA ALA A 269 2.20 6.27 -4.31
C ALA A 269 3.28 7.20 -4.85
N GLY A 270 4.33 6.67 -5.48
CA GLY A 270 5.40 7.48 -6.02
C GLY A 270 4.98 8.35 -7.22
N ASN A 271 3.83 8.06 -7.82
CA ASN A 271 3.21 8.90 -8.85
C ASN A 271 2.03 9.74 -8.31
N LYS A 272 1.79 9.73 -6.99
CA LYS A 272 0.75 10.51 -6.30
C LYS A 272 -0.65 10.34 -6.91
N ARG A 273 -1.02 9.08 -7.23
CA ARG A 273 -2.31 8.75 -7.88
C ARG A 273 -2.82 7.38 -7.46
N ILE A 274 -4.12 7.14 -7.69
CA ILE A 274 -4.69 5.80 -7.73
C ILE A 274 -5.04 5.49 -9.19
N GLN A 275 -4.58 4.37 -9.71
CA GLN A 275 -5.00 3.87 -11.02
C GLN A 275 -6.10 2.81 -10.86
N VAL A 276 -7.08 2.82 -11.77
CA VAL A 276 -8.21 1.90 -11.77
C VAL A 276 -8.11 0.96 -12.98
N PHE A 277 -8.23 -0.33 -12.72
CA PHE A 277 -8.17 -1.39 -13.74
C PHE A 277 -9.41 -2.30 -13.63
N ASP A 278 -9.66 -3.07 -14.65
CA ASP A 278 -10.50 -4.27 -14.52
C ASP A 278 -9.69 -5.46 -13.96
N GLY A 279 -10.36 -6.58 -13.68
CA GLY A 279 -9.72 -7.80 -13.18
C GLY A 279 -8.77 -8.48 -14.18
N GLU A 280 -8.70 -7.99 -15.43
CA GLU A 280 -7.77 -8.45 -16.45
C GLU A 280 -6.57 -7.52 -16.65
N GLY A 281 -6.51 -6.41 -15.86
CA GLY A 281 -5.42 -5.44 -15.92
C GLY A 281 -5.59 -4.37 -16.99
N THR A 282 -6.77 -4.24 -17.59
CA THR A 282 -7.06 -3.16 -18.54
C THR A 282 -7.25 -1.86 -17.77
N PHE A 283 -6.48 -0.84 -18.11
CA PHE A 283 -6.61 0.50 -17.50
C PHE A 283 -7.97 1.13 -17.81
N LYS A 284 -8.63 1.68 -16.80
CA LYS A 284 -9.93 2.36 -16.91
C LYS A 284 -9.83 3.86 -16.66
N SER A 285 -9.24 4.25 -15.55
CA SER A 285 -9.15 5.64 -15.13
C SER A 285 -8.05 5.85 -14.09
N GLN A 286 -7.85 7.11 -13.69
CA GLN A 286 -6.99 7.44 -12.56
C GLN A 286 -7.62 8.53 -11.69
N ILE A 287 -7.24 8.55 -10.41
CA ILE A 287 -7.65 9.52 -9.41
C ILE A 287 -6.40 10.25 -8.94
N THR A 288 -6.43 11.57 -8.98
CA THR A 288 -5.34 12.47 -8.56
C THR A 288 -5.83 13.51 -7.57
N GLY A 289 -4.95 14.35 -7.04
CA GLY A 289 -5.32 15.41 -6.09
C GLY A 289 -5.58 14.89 -4.66
N ILE A 290 -5.06 13.70 -4.34
CA ILE A 290 -5.23 13.03 -3.05
C ILE A 290 -3.90 12.87 -2.29
N GLY A 291 -2.85 13.58 -2.71
CA GLY A 291 -1.50 13.44 -2.15
C GLY A 291 -0.87 12.10 -2.48
N THR A 292 -0.11 11.54 -1.55
CA THR A 292 0.59 10.25 -1.69
C THR A 292 -0.25 9.13 -1.08
N PRO A 293 -0.95 8.30 -1.91
CA PRO A 293 -1.80 7.22 -1.42
C PRO A 293 -0.94 6.09 -0.84
N GLN A 294 -0.99 5.92 0.49
CA GLN A 294 -0.26 4.86 1.20
C GLN A 294 -1.15 3.65 1.50
N ALA A 295 -2.31 3.88 2.09
CA ALA A 295 -3.32 2.86 2.36
C ALA A 295 -4.60 3.17 1.59
N ILE A 296 -5.25 2.14 1.08
CA ILE A 296 -6.56 2.26 0.43
C ILE A 296 -7.52 1.18 0.89
N CYS A 297 -8.81 1.50 0.89
CA CYS A 297 -9.89 0.57 1.22
C CYS A 297 -11.15 0.97 0.45
N VAL A 298 -11.90 -0.01 -0.05
CA VAL A 298 -13.23 0.19 -0.64
C VAL A 298 -14.28 -0.30 0.36
N SER A 299 -15.21 0.58 0.76
CA SER A 299 -16.26 0.22 1.71
C SER A 299 -17.29 -0.70 1.09
N GLY A 300 -17.96 -1.49 1.93
CA GLY A 300 -19.12 -2.28 1.55
C GLY A 300 -20.37 -1.41 1.28
N GLY A 301 -21.47 -2.07 0.90
CA GLY A 301 -22.77 -1.44 0.70
C GLY A 301 -23.12 -1.14 -0.76
N ALA A 302 -24.31 -0.60 -0.97
CA ALA A 302 -24.85 -0.32 -2.32
C ALA A 302 -24.16 0.86 -3.00
N THR A 303 -23.64 1.81 -2.22
CA THR A 303 -22.89 2.99 -2.69
C THR A 303 -21.53 3.00 -2.02
N PRO A 304 -20.56 2.22 -2.53
CA PRO A 304 -19.25 2.13 -1.91
C PRO A 304 -18.48 3.45 -2.03
N TYR A 305 -17.58 3.67 -1.07
CA TYR A 305 -16.59 4.74 -1.12
C TYR A 305 -15.19 4.13 -1.08
N LEU A 306 -14.29 4.76 -1.79
CA LEU A 306 -12.85 4.52 -1.66
C LEU A 306 -12.29 5.47 -0.61
N PHE A 307 -11.57 4.95 0.35
CA PHE A 307 -10.77 5.71 1.31
C PHE A 307 -9.30 5.59 0.94
N SER A 308 -8.58 6.71 1.00
CA SER A 308 -7.15 6.76 0.68
C SER A 308 -6.43 7.64 1.70
N SER A 309 -5.39 7.12 2.33
CA SER A 309 -4.53 7.96 3.15
C SER A 309 -3.59 8.79 2.27
N ASN A 310 -3.27 10.01 2.73
CA ASN A 310 -2.18 10.82 2.24
C ASN A 310 -1.07 10.78 3.29
N SER A 311 -0.09 9.92 3.11
CA SER A 311 0.93 9.65 4.11
C SER A 311 2.28 9.34 3.47
N ASN A 312 3.36 9.62 4.22
CA ASN A 312 4.73 9.30 3.80
C ASN A 312 5.13 10.00 2.49
N ASP A 313 4.66 11.22 2.27
CA ASP A 313 5.12 12.05 1.18
C ASP A 313 6.55 12.53 1.49
N PRO A 314 7.55 12.26 0.61
CA PRO A 314 8.92 12.71 0.84
C PRO A 314 9.08 14.24 0.87
N GLU A 315 8.15 14.99 0.28
CA GLU A 315 8.14 16.46 0.30
C GLU A 315 7.37 17.02 1.50
N SER A 316 6.48 16.21 2.12
CA SER A 316 5.63 16.62 3.24
C SER A 316 5.29 15.40 4.08
N ILE A 317 6.21 15.02 4.95
CA ILE A 317 6.15 13.81 5.80
C ILE A 317 4.90 13.80 6.70
N GLU A 318 4.28 14.95 6.92
CA GLU A 318 3.30 15.20 7.96
C GLU A 318 1.84 15.27 7.45
N ASN A 319 1.52 14.74 6.31
CA ASN A 319 0.14 14.70 5.84
C ASN A 319 -0.59 13.48 6.43
N GLY A 320 -1.24 13.65 7.56
CA GLY A 320 -2.07 12.61 8.19
C GLY A 320 -3.53 12.61 7.71
N GLU A 321 -3.79 12.98 6.47
CA GLU A 321 -5.15 13.10 5.92
C GLU A 321 -5.65 11.77 5.36
N ILE A 322 -6.95 11.54 5.45
CA ILE A 322 -7.66 10.44 4.79
C ILE A 322 -8.77 11.02 3.93
N TYR A 323 -8.74 10.70 2.64
CA TYR A 323 -9.72 11.13 1.66
C TYR A 323 -10.86 10.12 1.53
N LYS A 324 -12.11 10.61 1.45
CA LYS A 324 -13.31 9.85 1.09
C LYS A 324 -13.66 10.19 -0.36
N ILE A 325 -13.72 9.17 -1.23
CA ILE A 325 -13.75 9.33 -2.68
C ILE A 325 -14.87 8.44 -3.23
N ARG A 326 -15.63 8.91 -4.21
CA ARG A 326 -16.55 8.04 -4.95
C ARG A 326 -15.79 7.15 -5.94
N PRO A 327 -16.33 5.99 -6.33
CA PRO A 327 -15.71 5.13 -7.36
C PRO A 327 -15.47 5.85 -8.70
N THR A 328 -16.24 6.93 -8.97
CA THR A 328 -16.06 7.79 -10.14
C THR A 328 -14.80 8.67 -10.09
N GLY A 329 -14.10 8.70 -8.96
CA GLY A 329 -12.95 9.58 -8.72
C GLY A 329 -13.29 10.92 -8.06
N GLN A 330 -14.57 11.23 -7.83
CA GLN A 330 -14.98 12.45 -7.15
C GLN A 330 -14.57 12.41 -5.68
N ILE A 331 -13.75 13.36 -5.25
CA ILE A 331 -13.41 13.56 -3.84
C ILE A 331 -14.63 14.15 -3.12
N VAL A 332 -15.13 13.45 -2.10
CA VAL A 332 -16.29 13.87 -1.29
C VAL A 332 -15.83 14.76 -0.14
N GLY A 333 -14.68 14.45 0.44
CA GLY A 333 -14.10 15.18 1.54
C GLY A 333 -12.86 14.47 2.07
N LYS A 334 -12.25 15.07 3.09
CA LYS A 334 -11.11 14.52 3.81
C LYS A 334 -11.27 14.72 5.31
N PHE A 335 -10.49 13.98 6.09
CA PHE A 335 -10.42 14.13 7.54
C PHE A 335 -9.02 13.76 8.03
N GLY A 336 -8.69 14.17 9.24
CA GLY A 336 -7.40 13.94 9.85
C GLY A 336 -6.36 15.00 9.53
N LYS A 337 -5.33 15.00 10.32
CA LYS A 337 -4.13 15.83 10.17
C LYS A 337 -2.95 15.11 10.81
N ALA A 338 -1.75 15.56 10.49
CA ALA A 338 -0.54 15.00 11.08
C ALA A 338 -0.46 15.24 12.59
N GLY A 339 0.01 14.24 13.33
CA GLY A 339 0.27 14.35 14.75
C GLY A 339 0.14 13.05 15.53
N LYS A 340 0.19 13.17 16.87
CA LYS A 340 0.18 12.04 17.82
C LYS A 340 -1.03 12.01 18.74
N LEU A 341 -1.81 13.09 18.79
CA LEU A 341 -3.01 13.18 19.61
C LEU A 341 -4.17 12.36 19.03
N PRO A 342 -5.24 12.10 19.77
CA PRO A 342 -6.48 11.57 19.22
C PRO A 342 -6.96 12.42 18.05
N LYS A 343 -7.45 11.79 16.99
CA LYS A 343 -7.82 12.44 15.72
C LYS A 343 -6.66 13.00 14.88
N GLU A 344 -5.44 12.80 15.29
CA GLU A 344 -4.26 13.04 14.46
C GLU A 344 -3.70 11.71 13.99
N PHE A 345 -2.99 11.70 12.88
CA PHE A 345 -2.43 10.48 12.33
C PHE A 345 -0.93 10.67 12.01
N GLY A 346 -0.18 9.60 12.25
CA GLY A 346 1.19 9.48 11.76
C GLY A 346 1.20 8.91 10.33
N ILE A 347 2.11 7.99 10.01
CA ILE A 347 2.05 7.26 8.74
C ILE A 347 0.90 6.26 8.82
N VAL A 348 -0.19 6.54 8.11
CA VAL A 348 -1.33 5.64 7.96
C VAL A 348 -0.99 4.60 6.91
N ASN A 349 -0.67 3.39 7.34
CA ASN A 349 -0.30 2.26 6.48
C ASN A 349 -1.46 1.29 6.23
N ALA A 350 -2.49 1.33 7.03
CA ALA A 350 -3.66 0.48 6.88
C ALA A 350 -4.96 1.22 7.15
N ILE A 351 -5.96 0.94 6.33
CA ILE A 351 -7.34 1.34 6.52
C ILE A 351 -8.21 0.11 6.31
N ASP A 352 -9.08 -0.20 7.28
CA ASP A 352 -10.20 -1.12 7.11
C ASP A 352 -11.49 -0.33 7.16
N CYS A 353 -12.35 -0.49 6.15
CA CYS A 353 -13.56 0.32 5.96
C CYS A 353 -14.77 -0.54 5.58
N ARG A 354 -15.07 -1.58 6.37
CA ARG A 354 -16.23 -2.45 6.10
C ARG A 354 -17.53 -1.69 5.92
N THR A 355 -17.68 -0.57 6.63
CA THR A 355 -18.79 0.37 6.45
C THR A 355 -18.27 1.71 5.99
N GLU A 356 -19.14 2.52 5.42
CA GLU A 356 -18.77 3.85 4.93
C GLU A 356 -18.45 4.87 6.04
N ASN A 357 -18.80 4.57 7.29
CA ASN A 357 -18.66 5.51 8.39
C ASN A 357 -17.81 4.99 9.56
N ASP A 358 -17.61 3.67 9.69
CA ASP A 358 -16.77 3.10 10.72
C ASP A 358 -15.52 2.50 10.10
N LEU A 359 -14.39 3.03 10.50
CA LEU A 359 -13.08 2.70 9.95
C LEU A 359 -12.15 2.25 11.09
N TRP A 360 -11.21 1.39 10.76
CA TRP A 360 -10.01 1.18 11.54
C TRP A 360 -8.80 1.71 10.78
N VAL A 361 -7.93 2.44 11.47
CA VAL A 361 -6.74 3.08 10.91
C VAL A 361 -5.52 2.57 11.67
N GLY A 362 -4.59 1.95 10.95
CA GLY A 362 -3.31 1.46 11.49
C GLY A 362 -2.18 2.44 11.17
N GLU A 363 -1.40 2.80 12.19
CA GLU A 363 -0.36 3.82 12.12
C GLU A 363 1.02 3.24 12.47
N ILE A 364 1.98 3.42 11.58
CA ILE A 364 3.36 2.99 11.82
C ILE A 364 4.04 3.88 12.87
N TRP A 365 4.00 5.20 12.69
CA TRP A 365 4.78 6.11 13.56
C TRP A 365 4.20 6.28 14.96
N ASN A 366 2.88 6.17 15.11
CA ASN A 366 2.23 6.35 16.40
C ASN A 366 2.03 5.02 17.15
N TRP A 367 2.41 3.90 16.56
CA TRP A 367 2.36 2.55 17.14
C TRP A 367 0.98 2.19 17.69
N ARG A 368 -0.06 2.51 16.93
CA ARG A 368 -1.44 2.31 17.38
C ARG A 368 -2.39 2.00 16.23
N ALA A 369 -3.54 1.47 16.60
CA ALA A 369 -4.72 1.40 15.75
C ALA A 369 -5.82 2.29 16.34
N GLN A 370 -6.45 3.14 15.54
CA GLN A 370 -7.59 3.95 15.94
C GLN A 370 -8.86 3.47 15.27
N LYS A 371 -9.95 3.38 16.05
CA LYS A 371 -11.31 3.28 15.50
C LYS A 371 -11.80 4.67 15.20
N VAL A 372 -12.20 4.91 13.96
CA VAL A 372 -12.69 6.20 13.45
C VAL A 372 -14.14 6.07 13.06
N THR A 373 -14.99 6.99 13.53
CA THR A 373 -16.40 7.07 13.16
C THR A 373 -16.68 8.43 12.52
N LEU A 374 -17.06 8.41 11.23
CA LEU A 374 -17.41 9.62 10.48
C LEU A 374 -18.80 10.09 10.89
N ARG A 375 -18.94 11.38 11.17
CA ARG A 375 -20.22 12.03 11.46
C ARG A 375 -20.87 12.46 10.16
N ARG A 376 -22.18 12.26 10.05
CA ARG A 376 -23.00 12.72 8.92
C ARG A 376 -23.22 14.21 8.99
#